data_4064336769b0695724b556b5b1504892
#
_entry.id   4064336769b0695724b556b5b1504892
#
_cell.length_a   1.000
_cell.length_b   1.000
_cell.length_c   1.000
_cell.angle_alpha   90.00
_cell.angle_beta   90.00
_cell.angle_gamma   90.00
#
_symmetry.space_group_name_H-M   'P 1'
#
loop_
_entity.id
_entity.type
_entity.pdbx_description
1 polymer ?
#
loop_
_entity_poly.entity_id
_entity_poly.type
_entity_poly.pdbx_seq_one_letter_code
_entity_poly.pdbx_strand_id
1 'polypeptide(L)'
;MTGKIFRSTLAASLTVLLASLLVITGCLYTYFGTVREQQLQTELTLAAAAVEADGADYLARVRDTAERLTWVASDGTVLYDTRTDTQPMENHGQREEIREALTGGSGSSARYSETLTEKMLYQAVRLTDGSVLRISGSQKTVWMLVLGMLHAVIVVALLAVGLSALLASRAARRVVEPLNRLDLEHPLDNNAYEELSPLLGRVYAQQQEIRHRTRDLRQRQDEFEQITGS
;
A
#
# COMPACT_ATOMS: atom_id res chain seq x y z
N MET A 1 21.21 25.36 -0.97
CA MET A 1 21.15 24.19 -0.05
C MET A 1 19.73 23.74 0.23
N THR A 2 18.76 24.64 0.40
CA THR A 2 17.33 24.38 0.67
C THR A 2 16.65 23.39 -0.27
N GLY A 3 16.86 23.49 -1.59
CA GLY A 3 16.24 22.60 -2.58
C GLY A 3 16.69 21.14 -2.50
N LYS A 4 17.93 20.86 -2.07
CA LYS A 4 18.43 19.50 -1.90
C LYS A 4 17.80 18.82 -0.67
N ILE A 5 17.71 19.55 0.44
CA ILE A 5 17.07 19.05 1.68
C ILE A 5 15.58 18.81 1.44
N PHE A 6 14.89 19.76 0.80
CA PHE A 6 13.48 19.61 0.43
C PHE A 6 13.22 18.37 -0.41
N ARG A 7 14.00 18.17 -1.50
CA ARG A 7 13.85 17.00 -2.38
C ARG A 7 14.15 15.68 -1.66
N SER A 8 15.15 15.65 -0.78
CA SER A 8 15.50 14.46 -0.01
C SER A 8 14.39 14.10 0.99
N THR A 9 13.86 15.09 1.73
CA THR A 9 12.76 14.85 2.69
C THR A 9 11.48 14.42 1.98
N LEU A 10 11.15 15.07 0.85
CA LEU A 10 9.99 14.70 0.05
C LEU A 10 10.13 13.27 -0.52
N ALA A 11 11.31 12.93 -1.05
CA ALA A 11 11.58 11.58 -1.57
C ALA A 11 11.47 10.52 -0.47
N ALA A 12 12.04 10.76 0.72
CA ALA A 12 11.93 9.85 1.85
C ALA A 12 10.47 9.66 2.29
N SER A 13 9.71 10.75 2.42
CA SER A 13 8.28 10.67 2.79
C SER A 13 7.47 9.91 1.76
N LEU A 14 7.72 10.14 0.46
CA LEU A 14 7.02 9.45 -0.62
C LEU A 14 7.37 7.94 -0.64
N THR A 15 8.63 7.59 -0.40
CA THR A 15 9.06 6.19 -0.33
C THR A 15 8.37 5.46 0.82
N VAL A 16 8.32 6.04 2.01
CA VAL A 16 7.63 5.46 3.17
C VAL A 16 6.13 5.32 2.90
N LEU A 17 5.51 6.33 2.29
CA LEU A 17 4.10 6.29 1.93
C LEU A 17 3.81 5.15 0.93
N LEU A 18 4.59 5.01 -0.14
CA LEU A 18 4.42 3.95 -1.13
C LEU A 18 4.66 2.56 -0.52
N ALA A 19 5.69 2.40 0.31
CA ALA A 19 5.95 1.15 0.98
C ALA A 19 4.82 0.75 1.94
N SER A 20 4.31 1.68 2.75
CA SER A 20 3.18 1.42 3.64
C SER A 20 1.90 1.09 2.87
N LEU A 21 1.66 1.77 1.74
CA LEU A 21 0.52 1.50 0.88
C LEU A 21 0.56 0.09 0.29
N LEU A 22 1.71 -0.36 -0.20
CA LEU A 22 1.90 -1.71 -0.72
C LEU A 22 1.61 -2.78 0.35
N VAL A 23 2.15 -2.59 1.55
CA VAL A 23 1.93 -3.52 2.68
C VAL A 23 0.46 -3.56 3.07
N ILE A 24 -0.19 -2.40 3.25
CA ILE A 24 -1.60 -2.32 3.62
C ILE A 24 -2.49 -2.97 2.54
N THR A 25 -2.25 -2.66 1.26
CA THR A 25 -3.01 -3.25 0.15
C THR A 25 -2.85 -4.77 0.09
N GLY A 26 -1.63 -5.28 0.29
CA GLY A 26 -1.37 -6.71 0.36
C GLY A 26 -2.09 -7.39 1.53
N CYS A 27 -2.05 -6.80 2.73
CA CYS A 27 -2.77 -7.30 3.90
C CYS A 27 -4.29 -7.29 3.68
N LEU A 28 -4.84 -6.22 3.12
CA LEU A 28 -6.27 -6.14 2.83
C LEU A 28 -6.70 -7.16 1.76
N TYR A 29 -5.88 -7.36 0.73
CA TYR A 29 -6.17 -8.35 -0.30
C TYR A 29 -6.26 -9.77 0.28
N THR A 30 -5.31 -10.16 1.12
CA THR A 30 -5.34 -11.49 1.77
C THR A 30 -6.50 -11.60 2.76
N TYR A 31 -6.72 -10.59 3.59
CA TYR A 31 -7.81 -10.56 4.56
C TYR A 31 -9.20 -10.70 3.90
N PHE A 32 -9.48 -9.88 2.89
CA PHE A 32 -10.77 -9.97 2.18
C PHE A 32 -10.93 -11.28 1.41
N GLY A 33 -9.83 -11.85 0.89
CA GLY A 33 -9.86 -13.19 0.30
C GLY A 33 -10.35 -14.24 1.28
N THR A 34 -9.77 -14.28 2.47
CA THR A 34 -10.16 -15.22 3.54
C THR A 34 -11.60 -14.99 4.00
N VAL A 35 -11.99 -13.73 4.20
CA VAL A 35 -13.38 -13.39 4.60
C VAL A 35 -14.37 -13.87 3.54
N ARG A 36 -14.03 -13.72 2.25
CA ARG A 36 -14.89 -14.16 1.15
C ARG A 36 -15.05 -15.67 1.10
N GLU A 37 -13.96 -16.42 1.29
CA GLU A 37 -14.01 -17.87 1.38
C GLU A 37 -14.89 -18.35 2.54
N GLN A 38 -14.75 -17.77 3.72
CA GLN A 38 -15.59 -18.07 4.89
C GLN A 38 -17.06 -17.74 4.67
N GLN A 39 -17.33 -16.61 4.01
CA GLN A 39 -18.69 -16.20 3.66
C GLN A 39 -19.34 -17.22 2.71
N LEU A 40 -18.65 -17.61 1.63
CA LEU A 40 -19.14 -18.63 0.71
C LEU A 40 -19.39 -19.98 1.41
N GLN A 41 -18.50 -20.36 2.34
CA GLN A 41 -18.67 -21.60 3.11
C GLN A 41 -19.89 -21.54 4.02
N THR A 42 -20.14 -20.41 4.66
CA THR A 42 -21.33 -20.20 5.50
C THR A 42 -22.61 -20.24 4.66
N GLU A 43 -22.61 -19.54 3.53
CA GLU A 43 -23.73 -19.56 2.58
C GLU A 43 -24.00 -20.97 2.04
N LEU A 44 -22.94 -21.71 1.68
CA LEU A 44 -23.06 -23.10 1.22
C LEU A 44 -23.67 -24.00 2.30
N THR A 45 -23.23 -23.87 3.56
CA THR A 45 -23.74 -24.70 4.66
C THR A 45 -25.23 -24.44 4.90
N LEU A 46 -25.65 -23.16 4.86
CA LEU A 46 -27.07 -22.80 4.99
C LEU A 46 -27.90 -23.31 3.79
N ALA A 47 -27.36 -23.14 2.57
CA ALA A 47 -28.01 -23.64 1.37
C ALA A 47 -28.12 -25.16 1.35
N ALA A 48 -27.09 -25.89 1.83
CA ALA A 48 -27.10 -27.33 1.93
C ALA A 48 -28.23 -27.83 2.85
N ALA A 49 -28.36 -27.25 4.05
CA ALA A 49 -29.43 -27.56 4.98
C ALA A 49 -30.85 -27.30 4.36
N ALA A 50 -30.96 -26.19 3.61
CA ALA A 50 -32.20 -25.85 2.94
C ALA A 50 -32.52 -26.77 1.76
N VAL A 51 -31.51 -27.21 0.99
CA VAL A 51 -31.69 -28.22 -0.09
C VAL A 51 -32.05 -29.60 0.47
N GLU A 52 -31.47 -30.00 1.61
CA GLU A 52 -31.85 -31.24 2.30
C GLU A 52 -33.31 -31.22 2.78
N ALA A 53 -33.84 -30.06 3.13
CA ALA A 53 -35.24 -29.90 3.56
C ALA A 53 -36.22 -29.79 2.40
N ASP A 54 -35.96 -28.92 1.43
CA ASP A 54 -36.89 -28.46 0.39
C ASP A 54 -36.49 -28.93 -1.03
N GLY A 55 -35.34 -29.51 -1.21
CA GLY A 55 -34.85 -30.00 -2.51
C GLY A 55 -34.70 -28.86 -3.56
N ALA A 56 -35.12 -29.15 -4.78
CA ALA A 56 -35.05 -28.24 -5.92
C ALA A 56 -35.91 -26.96 -5.74
N ASP A 57 -36.96 -27.03 -4.92
CA ASP A 57 -37.85 -25.88 -4.69
C ASP A 57 -37.12 -24.74 -4.00
N TYR A 58 -36.19 -25.03 -3.10
CA TYR A 58 -35.32 -24.02 -2.53
C TYR A 58 -34.46 -23.34 -3.59
N LEU A 59 -33.80 -24.12 -4.44
CA LEU A 59 -32.93 -23.61 -5.50
C LEU A 59 -33.68 -22.76 -6.53
N ALA A 60 -34.94 -23.09 -6.82
CA ALA A 60 -35.80 -22.31 -7.67
C ALA A 60 -36.12 -20.92 -7.07
N ARG A 61 -36.32 -20.85 -5.75
CA ARG A 61 -36.58 -19.57 -5.04
C ARG A 61 -35.36 -18.65 -4.99
N VAL A 62 -34.14 -19.22 -4.98
CA VAL A 62 -32.90 -18.45 -4.88
C VAL A 62 -32.19 -18.25 -6.22
N ARG A 63 -32.88 -18.44 -7.33
CA ARG A 63 -32.33 -18.37 -8.69
C ARG A 63 -31.66 -17.03 -9.02
N ASP A 64 -32.16 -15.94 -8.47
CA ASP A 64 -31.68 -14.58 -8.73
C ASP A 64 -30.66 -14.07 -7.70
N THR A 65 -30.08 -14.95 -6.89
CA THR A 65 -29.03 -14.56 -5.93
C THR A 65 -27.71 -14.23 -6.62
N ALA A 66 -26.85 -13.50 -5.90
CA ALA A 66 -25.53 -13.10 -6.41
C ALA A 66 -24.62 -14.32 -6.70
N GLU A 67 -24.77 -15.40 -5.91
CA GLU A 67 -23.95 -16.59 -6.03
C GLU A 67 -24.65 -17.67 -6.83
N ARG A 68 -23.85 -18.45 -7.58
CA ARG A 68 -24.37 -19.56 -8.36
C ARG A 68 -24.32 -20.83 -7.52
N LEU A 69 -25.46 -21.48 -7.36
CA LEU A 69 -25.60 -22.79 -6.76
C LEU A 69 -25.78 -23.87 -7.85
N THR A 70 -25.05 -24.96 -7.72
CA THR A 70 -25.15 -26.13 -8.62
C THR A 70 -25.30 -27.39 -7.79
N TRP A 71 -26.38 -28.15 -7.99
CA TRP A 71 -26.63 -29.42 -7.34
C TRP A 71 -26.22 -30.57 -8.27
N VAL A 72 -25.38 -31.45 -7.78
CA VAL A 72 -24.73 -32.50 -8.58
C VAL A 72 -24.96 -33.82 -7.93
N ALA A 73 -25.41 -34.81 -8.70
CA ALA A 73 -25.57 -36.18 -8.24
C ALA A 73 -24.22 -36.85 -7.92
N SER A 74 -24.24 -37.96 -7.22
CA SER A 74 -23.03 -38.73 -6.86
C SER A 74 -22.22 -39.25 -8.05
N ASP A 75 -22.85 -39.39 -9.23
CA ASP A 75 -22.19 -39.75 -10.49
C ASP A 75 -21.63 -38.56 -11.28
N GLY A 76 -21.78 -37.34 -10.74
CA GLY A 76 -21.33 -36.09 -11.36
C GLY A 76 -22.32 -35.42 -12.30
N THR A 77 -23.52 -35.99 -12.47
CA THR A 77 -24.59 -35.39 -13.29
C THR A 77 -25.16 -34.14 -12.60
N VAL A 78 -25.34 -33.05 -13.34
CA VAL A 78 -25.94 -31.82 -12.79
C VAL A 78 -27.45 -31.99 -12.68
N LEU A 79 -27.98 -31.95 -11.46
CA LEU A 79 -29.40 -32.05 -11.16
C LEU A 79 -30.09 -30.69 -11.27
N TYR A 80 -29.44 -29.65 -10.81
CA TYR A 80 -29.97 -28.29 -10.84
C TYR A 80 -28.85 -27.22 -10.88
N ASP A 81 -29.12 -26.13 -11.56
CA ASP A 81 -28.22 -24.98 -11.59
C ASP A 81 -29.03 -23.66 -11.57
N THR A 82 -28.67 -22.73 -10.71
CA THR A 82 -29.43 -21.47 -10.54
C THR A 82 -29.27 -20.48 -11.68
N ARG A 83 -28.24 -20.60 -12.52
CA ARG A 83 -27.95 -19.65 -13.60
C ARG A 83 -28.14 -20.16 -15.01
N THR A 84 -28.14 -21.47 -15.19
CA THR A 84 -28.17 -22.07 -16.52
C THR A 84 -29.12 -23.28 -16.51
N ASP A 85 -29.85 -23.48 -17.59
CA ASP A 85 -30.61 -24.69 -17.73
C ASP A 85 -29.69 -25.92 -17.78
N THR A 86 -30.08 -27.00 -17.10
CA THR A 86 -29.23 -28.18 -16.89
C THR A 86 -28.99 -29.01 -18.15
N GLN A 87 -29.71 -28.72 -19.23
CA GLN A 87 -29.50 -29.37 -20.50
C GLN A 87 -28.88 -28.43 -21.54
N PRO A 88 -27.72 -28.71 -22.13
CA PRO A 88 -26.83 -29.89 -22.00
C PRO A 88 -25.58 -29.54 -21.18
N MET A 89 -25.61 -29.70 -19.85
CA MET A 89 -24.40 -29.49 -19.06
C MET A 89 -23.49 -30.72 -19.09
N GLU A 90 -22.19 -30.51 -19.20
CA GLU A 90 -21.18 -31.55 -19.04
C GLU A 90 -21.20 -32.14 -17.63
N ASN A 91 -20.77 -33.40 -17.49
CA ASN A 91 -20.62 -34.03 -16.19
C ASN A 91 -19.57 -33.28 -15.33
N HIS A 92 -19.94 -32.90 -14.11
CA HIS A 92 -19.09 -32.16 -13.18
C HIS A 92 -18.27 -33.03 -12.21
N GLY A 93 -18.38 -34.35 -12.26
CA GLY A 93 -17.71 -35.27 -11.34
C GLY A 93 -16.17 -35.17 -11.34
N GLN A 94 -15.58 -34.73 -12.45
CA GLN A 94 -14.13 -34.55 -12.56
C GLN A 94 -13.62 -33.19 -12.00
N ARG A 95 -14.52 -32.32 -11.59
CA ARG A 95 -14.12 -31.04 -10.99
C ARG A 95 -13.54 -31.27 -9.60
N GLU A 96 -12.43 -30.59 -9.30
CA GLU A 96 -11.63 -30.82 -8.09
C GLU A 96 -12.48 -30.68 -6.82
N GLU A 97 -13.25 -29.61 -6.69
CA GLU A 97 -14.14 -29.33 -5.56
C GLU A 97 -15.22 -30.39 -5.39
N ILE A 98 -15.75 -30.94 -6.52
CA ILE A 98 -16.79 -32.00 -6.48
C ILE A 98 -16.16 -33.34 -6.07
N ARG A 99 -15.02 -33.70 -6.65
CA ARG A 99 -14.30 -34.95 -6.33
C ARG A 99 -13.88 -34.99 -4.86
N GLU A 100 -13.37 -33.85 -4.34
CA GLU A 100 -13.02 -33.74 -2.93
C GLU A 100 -14.24 -33.84 -2.02
N ALA A 101 -15.35 -33.19 -2.36
CA ALA A 101 -16.59 -33.30 -1.59
C ALA A 101 -17.15 -34.72 -1.58
N LEU A 102 -17.12 -35.43 -2.70
CA LEU A 102 -17.58 -36.82 -2.78
C LEU A 102 -16.76 -37.78 -1.89
N THR A 103 -15.45 -37.53 -1.73
CA THR A 103 -14.54 -38.41 -0.97
C THR A 103 -14.41 -37.95 0.49
N GLY A 104 -14.26 -36.66 0.74
CA GLY A 104 -13.96 -36.08 2.05
C GLY A 104 -15.11 -35.34 2.72
N GLY A 105 -16.28 -35.26 2.08
CA GLY A 105 -17.44 -34.53 2.62
C GLY A 105 -17.49 -33.07 2.25
N SER A 106 -16.36 -32.44 1.99
CA SER A 106 -16.24 -31.06 1.50
C SER A 106 -15.07 -30.91 0.53
N GLY A 107 -15.15 -29.92 -0.36
CA GLY A 107 -14.08 -29.62 -1.30
C GLY A 107 -14.06 -28.16 -1.69
N SER A 108 -12.89 -27.67 -2.07
CA SER A 108 -12.71 -26.28 -2.51
C SER A 108 -11.75 -26.20 -3.68
N SER A 109 -12.00 -25.27 -4.59
CA SER A 109 -11.04 -24.93 -5.65
C SER A 109 -11.14 -23.48 -6.04
N ALA A 110 -10.07 -22.97 -6.62
CA ALA A 110 -10.03 -21.60 -7.14
C ALA A 110 -9.43 -21.62 -8.53
N ARG A 111 -10.14 -21.01 -9.49
CA ARG A 111 -9.70 -20.96 -10.89
C ARG A 111 -9.69 -19.51 -11.37
N TYR A 112 -8.64 -19.15 -12.10
CA TYR A 112 -8.59 -17.87 -12.76
C TYR A 112 -9.34 -17.97 -14.10
N SER A 113 -10.32 -17.09 -14.28
CA SER A 113 -11.04 -16.98 -15.56
C SER A 113 -10.30 -15.97 -16.43
N GLU A 114 -9.62 -16.45 -17.46
CA GLU A 114 -8.94 -15.57 -18.44
C GLU A 114 -9.91 -14.63 -19.16
N THR A 115 -11.13 -15.10 -19.39
CA THR A 115 -12.18 -14.32 -20.09
C THR A 115 -12.74 -13.18 -19.24
N LEU A 116 -12.78 -13.35 -17.91
CA LEU A 116 -13.36 -12.37 -16.97
C LEU A 116 -12.30 -11.61 -16.18
N THR A 117 -11.02 -11.97 -16.30
CA THR A 117 -9.92 -11.41 -15.49
C THR A 117 -10.20 -11.50 -13.99
N GLU A 118 -10.93 -12.53 -13.56
CA GLU A 118 -11.42 -12.72 -12.19
C GLU A 118 -11.04 -14.10 -11.65
N LYS A 119 -10.72 -14.15 -10.37
CA LYS A 119 -10.53 -15.41 -9.67
C LYS A 119 -11.91 -15.91 -9.21
N MET A 120 -12.34 -17.07 -9.73
CA MET A 120 -13.56 -17.75 -9.30
C MET A 120 -13.24 -18.68 -8.16
N LEU A 121 -13.98 -18.55 -7.07
CA LEU A 121 -13.93 -19.45 -5.92
C LEU A 121 -15.07 -20.44 -6.01
N TYR A 122 -14.75 -21.72 -5.78
CA TYR A 122 -15.71 -22.82 -5.77
C TYR A 122 -15.60 -23.52 -4.43
N GLN A 123 -16.75 -23.78 -3.82
CA GLN A 123 -16.85 -24.62 -2.64
C GLN A 123 -17.96 -25.63 -2.83
N ALA A 124 -17.77 -26.84 -2.32
CA ALA A 124 -18.71 -27.93 -2.44
C ALA A 124 -18.85 -28.68 -1.12
N VAL A 125 -20.04 -29.17 -0.83
CA VAL A 125 -20.35 -29.99 0.34
C VAL A 125 -21.21 -31.17 -0.09
N ARG A 126 -20.90 -32.34 0.47
CA ARG A 126 -21.67 -33.56 0.25
C ARG A 126 -22.91 -33.53 1.16
N LEU A 127 -24.07 -33.76 0.57
CA LEU A 127 -25.34 -33.90 1.24
C LEU A 127 -25.56 -35.32 1.82
N THR A 128 -26.54 -35.47 2.67
CA THR A 128 -26.85 -36.75 3.34
C THR A 128 -27.27 -37.87 2.36
N ASP A 129 -27.86 -37.50 1.22
CA ASP A 129 -28.23 -38.43 0.14
C ASP A 129 -27.04 -38.87 -0.77
N GLY A 130 -25.85 -38.33 -0.49
CA GLY A 130 -24.62 -38.59 -1.26
C GLY A 130 -24.43 -37.69 -2.48
N SER A 131 -25.37 -36.83 -2.80
CA SER A 131 -25.19 -35.76 -3.79
C SER A 131 -24.32 -34.64 -3.26
N VAL A 132 -23.93 -33.69 -4.10
CA VAL A 132 -23.04 -32.57 -3.76
C VAL A 132 -23.72 -31.26 -4.12
N LEU A 133 -23.77 -30.34 -3.17
CA LEU A 133 -24.12 -28.95 -3.45
C LEU A 133 -22.84 -28.12 -3.60
N ARG A 134 -22.72 -27.41 -4.71
CA ARG A 134 -21.59 -26.49 -4.99
C ARG A 134 -22.07 -25.04 -5.04
N ILE A 135 -21.30 -24.14 -4.44
CA ILE A 135 -21.45 -22.69 -4.60
C ILE A 135 -20.26 -22.14 -5.37
N SER A 136 -20.50 -21.14 -6.21
CA SER A 136 -19.42 -20.40 -6.87
C SER A 136 -19.66 -18.92 -6.81
N GLY A 137 -18.61 -18.18 -6.48
CA GLY A 137 -18.60 -16.73 -6.40
C GLY A 137 -17.33 -16.14 -7.03
N SER A 138 -17.43 -14.94 -7.59
CA SER A 138 -16.26 -14.24 -8.10
C SER A 138 -15.56 -13.44 -7.01
N GLN A 139 -14.24 -13.36 -7.09
CA GLN A 139 -13.43 -12.50 -6.24
C GLN A 139 -13.45 -11.03 -6.70
N LYS A 140 -14.37 -10.67 -7.60
CA LYS A 140 -14.56 -9.31 -8.13
C LYS A 140 -14.76 -8.27 -7.03
N THR A 141 -15.49 -8.66 -5.99
CA THR A 141 -15.81 -7.81 -4.83
C THR A 141 -14.56 -7.27 -4.14
N VAL A 142 -13.46 -8.03 -4.10
CA VAL A 142 -12.19 -7.59 -3.48
C VAL A 142 -11.55 -6.47 -4.29
N TRP A 143 -11.51 -6.56 -5.61
CA TRP A 143 -11.01 -5.50 -6.48
C TRP A 143 -11.87 -4.23 -6.38
N MET A 144 -13.19 -4.35 -6.33
CA MET A 144 -14.07 -3.19 -6.15
C MET A 144 -13.86 -2.51 -4.79
N LEU A 145 -13.66 -3.28 -3.72
CA LEU A 145 -13.33 -2.73 -2.41
C LEU A 145 -11.97 -2.02 -2.43
N VAL A 146 -10.94 -2.62 -3.05
CA VAL A 146 -9.63 -1.98 -3.21
C VAL A 146 -9.73 -0.70 -4.04
N LEU A 147 -10.46 -0.71 -5.16
CA LEU A 147 -10.71 0.49 -5.95
C LEU A 147 -11.51 1.55 -5.16
N GLY A 148 -12.50 1.13 -4.38
CA GLY A 148 -13.27 2.02 -3.51
C GLY A 148 -12.41 2.71 -2.46
N MET A 149 -11.36 2.03 -1.96
CA MET A 149 -10.40 2.62 -1.02
C MET A 149 -9.35 3.50 -1.70
N LEU A 150 -9.17 3.39 -3.02
CA LEU A 150 -8.12 4.11 -3.73
C LEU A 150 -8.26 5.63 -3.60
N HIS A 151 -9.48 6.17 -3.61
CA HIS A 151 -9.70 7.60 -3.43
C HIS A 151 -9.29 8.08 -2.02
N ALA A 152 -9.57 7.31 -0.96
CA ALA A 152 -9.11 7.63 0.39
C ALA A 152 -7.58 7.62 0.49
N VAL A 153 -6.95 6.63 -0.14
CA VAL A 153 -5.50 6.53 -0.24
C VAL A 153 -4.89 7.72 -0.97
N ILE A 154 -5.48 8.14 -2.09
CA ILE A 154 -5.03 9.32 -2.85
C ILE A 154 -5.15 10.58 -1.99
N VAL A 155 -6.25 10.77 -1.26
CA VAL A 155 -6.43 11.91 -0.36
C VAL A 155 -5.37 11.92 0.73
N VAL A 156 -5.12 10.79 1.39
CA VAL A 156 -4.06 10.68 2.42
C VAL A 156 -2.69 10.97 1.82
N ALA A 157 -2.40 10.46 0.61
CA ALA A 157 -1.16 10.72 -0.09
C ALA A 157 -0.96 12.22 -0.37
N LEU A 158 -1.99 12.90 -0.88
CA LEU A 158 -1.94 14.35 -1.16
C LEU A 158 -1.74 15.16 0.13
N LEU A 159 -2.43 14.79 1.21
CA LEU A 159 -2.26 15.42 2.52
C LEU A 159 -0.84 15.21 3.07
N ALA A 160 -0.29 13.99 2.97
CA ALA A 160 1.07 13.67 3.41
C ALA A 160 2.12 14.46 2.62
N VAL A 161 1.97 14.54 1.29
CA VAL A 161 2.86 15.35 0.44
C VAL A 161 2.75 16.84 0.78
N GLY A 162 1.53 17.35 0.93
CA GLY A 162 1.28 18.75 1.31
C GLY A 162 1.88 19.10 2.67
N LEU A 163 1.68 18.25 3.68
CA LEU A 163 2.24 18.42 5.01
C LEU A 163 3.77 18.35 5.00
N SER A 164 4.34 17.38 4.28
CA SER A 164 5.80 17.26 4.11
C SER A 164 6.40 18.50 3.44
N ALA A 165 5.75 19.03 2.41
CA ALA A 165 6.17 20.24 1.74
C ALA A 165 6.13 21.47 2.69
N LEU A 166 5.07 21.58 3.49
CA LEU A 166 4.90 22.66 4.47
C LEU A 166 5.95 22.57 5.58
N LEU A 167 6.19 21.39 6.13
CA LEU A 167 7.21 21.16 7.15
C LEU A 167 8.63 21.43 6.61
N ALA A 168 8.93 20.92 5.41
CA ALA A 168 10.22 21.15 4.77
C ALA A 168 10.46 22.64 4.47
N SER A 169 9.44 23.35 4.01
CA SER A 169 9.54 24.82 3.78
C SER A 169 9.75 25.60 5.07
N ARG A 170 9.06 25.19 6.15
CA ARG A 170 9.24 25.80 7.47
C ARG A 170 10.62 25.51 8.05
N ALA A 171 11.11 24.29 7.95
CA ALA A 171 12.45 23.91 8.37
C ALA A 171 13.53 24.68 7.57
N ALA A 172 13.34 24.79 6.25
CA ALA A 172 14.25 25.55 5.41
C ALA A 172 14.33 27.03 5.81
N ARG A 173 13.19 27.66 6.09
CA ARG A 173 13.16 29.08 6.53
C ARG A 173 13.74 29.26 7.93
N ARG A 174 13.47 28.34 8.86
CA ARG A 174 13.97 28.47 10.25
C ARG A 174 15.44 28.12 10.41
N VAL A 175 15.97 27.19 9.64
CA VAL A 175 17.35 26.70 9.83
C VAL A 175 18.30 27.28 8.80
N VAL A 176 17.91 27.35 7.54
CA VAL A 176 18.83 27.69 6.44
C VAL A 176 18.89 29.21 6.19
N GLU A 177 17.78 29.93 6.35
CA GLU A 177 17.75 31.37 6.11
C GLU A 177 18.62 32.15 7.11
N PRO A 178 18.56 31.90 8.42
CA PRO A 178 19.47 32.54 9.38
C PRO A 178 20.95 32.18 9.13
N LEU A 179 21.24 30.93 8.71
CA LEU A 179 22.61 30.52 8.38
C LEU A 179 23.17 31.26 7.16
N ASN A 180 22.33 31.52 6.15
CA ASN A 180 22.75 32.29 4.95
C ASN A 180 22.89 33.78 5.19
N ARG A 181 22.35 34.30 6.29
CA ARG A 181 22.44 35.73 6.70
C ARG A 181 23.55 36.00 7.71
N LEU A 182 24.37 34.99 8.04
CA LEU A 182 25.51 35.16 8.92
C LEU A 182 26.50 36.21 8.31
N ASP A 183 26.72 37.29 9.03
CA ASP A 183 27.75 38.23 8.69
C ASP A 183 29.13 37.69 9.12
N LEU A 184 29.90 37.27 8.14
CA LEU A 184 31.25 36.75 8.36
C LEU A 184 32.28 37.88 8.60
N GLU A 185 31.94 39.15 8.32
CA GLU A 185 32.81 40.29 8.60
C GLU A 185 32.75 40.66 10.08
N HIS A 186 31.58 40.48 10.71
CA HIS A 186 31.38 40.72 12.14
C HIS A 186 30.85 39.44 12.84
N PRO A 187 31.70 38.43 13.00
CA PRO A 187 31.24 37.10 13.47
C PRO A 187 30.60 37.10 14.87
N LEU A 188 31.00 38.00 15.75
CA LEU A 188 30.51 38.09 17.15
C LEU A 188 29.16 38.77 17.27
N ASP A 189 28.70 39.51 16.25
CA ASP A 189 27.40 40.18 16.24
C ASP A 189 26.26 39.28 15.76
N ASN A 190 26.58 38.02 15.40
CA ASN A 190 25.63 37.03 14.92
C ASN A 190 24.97 36.29 16.10
N ASN A 191 23.74 36.64 16.44
CA ASN A 191 22.92 35.96 17.48
C ASN A 191 22.02 34.83 16.92
N ALA A 192 22.37 34.26 15.75
CA ALA A 192 21.48 33.35 15.06
C ALA A 192 21.29 31.98 15.78
N TYR A 193 22.34 31.45 16.39
CA TYR A 193 22.31 30.18 17.14
C TYR A 193 23.42 30.17 18.20
N GLU A 194 23.07 29.84 19.43
CA GLU A 194 24.01 29.73 20.56
C GLU A 194 25.06 28.60 20.33
N GLU A 195 24.65 27.53 19.62
CA GLU A 195 25.53 26.42 19.25
C GLU A 195 26.64 26.78 18.24
N LEU A 196 26.49 27.89 17.51
CA LEU A 196 27.48 28.37 16.55
C LEU A 196 28.51 29.32 17.20
N SER A 197 28.29 29.79 18.42
CA SER A 197 29.17 30.69 19.13
C SER A 197 30.64 30.19 19.18
N PRO A 198 30.96 28.92 19.46
CA PRO A 198 32.34 28.43 19.45
C PRO A 198 32.97 28.47 18.06
N LEU A 199 32.19 28.23 17.00
CA LEU A 199 32.66 28.27 15.62
C LEU A 199 32.94 29.71 15.19
N LEU A 200 32.02 30.65 15.49
CA LEU A 200 32.15 32.05 15.20
C LEU A 200 33.34 32.67 15.95
N GLY A 201 33.59 32.26 17.20
CA GLY A 201 34.79 32.64 17.95
C GLY A 201 36.09 32.20 17.28
N ARG A 202 36.14 31.01 16.71
CA ARG A 202 37.30 30.53 15.93
C ARG A 202 37.50 31.31 14.64
N VAL A 203 36.43 31.62 13.93
CA VAL A 203 36.49 32.45 12.71
C VAL A 203 37.01 33.83 13.04
N TYR A 204 36.53 34.47 14.11
CA TYR A 204 36.99 35.76 14.59
C TYR A 204 38.49 35.74 14.93
N ALA A 205 38.97 34.74 15.67
CA ALA A 205 40.37 34.59 16.03
C ALA A 205 41.26 34.43 14.77
N GLN A 206 40.86 33.65 13.78
CA GLN A 206 41.56 33.51 12.52
C GLN A 206 41.60 34.83 11.73
N GLN A 207 40.51 35.56 11.68
CA GLN A 207 40.49 36.86 11.00
C GLN A 207 41.44 37.87 11.65
N GLN A 208 41.50 37.91 12.99
CA GLN A 208 42.42 38.76 13.71
C GLN A 208 43.90 38.39 13.40
N GLU A 209 44.21 37.14 13.37
CA GLU A 209 45.54 36.67 13.03
C GLU A 209 45.92 37.06 11.58
N ILE A 210 45.03 36.85 10.61
CA ILE A 210 45.23 37.25 9.23
C ILE A 210 45.42 38.76 9.12
N ARG A 211 44.63 39.57 9.79
CA ARG A 211 44.77 41.03 9.80
C ARG A 211 46.12 41.48 10.40
N HIS A 212 46.57 40.80 11.46
CA HIS A 212 47.88 41.10 12.07
C HIS A 212 49.01 40.78 11.12
N ARG A 213 49.00 39.57 10.53
CA ARG A 213 50.05 39.18 9.54
C ARG A 213 50.05 40.09 8.32
N THR A 214 48.91 40.55 7.85
CA THR A 214 48.84 41.45 6.69
C THR A 214 49.38 42.83 7.02
N ARG A 215 49.18 43.33 8.24
CA ARG A 215 49.81 44.59 8.69
C ARG A 215 51.30 44.47 8.80
N ASP A 216 51.82 43.40 9.41
CA ASP A 216 53.26 43.15 9.53
C ASP A 216 53.94 43.05 8.15
N LEU A 217 53.31 42.38 7.20
CA LEU A 217 53.79 42.29 5.84
C LEU A 217 53.85 43.64 5.13
N ARG A 218 52.81 44.48 5.28
CA ARG A 218 52.79 45.85 4.71
C ARG A 218 53.88 46.70 5.32
N GLN A 219 54.01 46.66 6.63
CA GLN A 219 55.03 47.44 7.32
C GLN A 219 56.44 47.06 6.85
N ARG A 220 56.75 45.76 6.71
CA ARG A 220 58.03 45.30 6.16
C ARG A 220 58.22 45.73 4.72
N GLN A 221 57.18 45.75 3.91
CA GLN A 221 57.23 46.22 2.53
C GLN A 221 57.52 47.69 2.46
N ASP A 222 56.87 48.53 3.28
CA ASP A 222 57.13 49.96 3.37
C ASP A 222 58.57 50.26 3.87
N GLU A 223 59.08 49.49 4.85
CA GLU A 223 60.47 49.58 5.31
C GLU A 223 61.48 49.22 4.19
N PHE A 224 61.15 48.18 3.40
CA PHE A 224 61.97 47.78 2.24
C PHE A 224 62.02 48.87 1.16
N GLU A 225 60.88 49.46 0.83
CA GLU A 225 60.78 50.53 -0.16
C GLU A 225 61.53 51.80 0.29
N GLN A 226 61.53 52.13 1.57
CA GLN A 226 62.32 53.26 2.13
C GLN A 226 63.83 52.99 2.04
N ILE A 227 64.30 51.77 2.21
CA ILE A 227 65.71 51.45 2.17
C ILE A 227 66.22 51.37 0.71
N THR A 228 65.39 50.96 -0.25
CA THR A 228 65.76 50.79 -1.65
C THR A 228 65.56 52.05 -2.50
N GLY A 229 64.82 53.06 -1.99
CA GLY A 229 64.55 54.36 -2.66
C GLY A 229 65.45 55.49 -2.26
N SER A 230 66.47 55.23 -1.39
CA SER A 230 67.56 56.15 -1.08
C SER A 230 68.78 55.74 -1.88
#